data_534d2eb6dc28d465d0c80ea3030cd7b9
#
_entry.id   534d2eb6dc28d465d0c80ea3030cd7b9
#
_cell.length_a   1.000
_cell.length_b   1.000
_cell.length_c   1.000
_cell.angle_alpha   90.00
_cell.angle_beta   90.00
_cell.angle_gamma   90.00
#
_symmetry.space_group_name_H-M   'P 1'
#
loop_
_entity.id
_entity.type
_entity.pdbx_description
1 polymer ?
#
loop_
_entity_poly.entity_id
_entity_poly.type
_entity_poly.pdbx_seq_one_letter_code
_entity_poly.pdbx_strand_id
1 'polypeptide(L)'
;MTNLLLLVFPFAIFVLVFYGAKIAPKGEFSSEYLKWDQMMALRTVACLSIILHHLTQRITNYGWINKGPITLYNYIGFLCTAVFFFSSGYGLLYSYLNKNNYLEGFLRKRIPSVLVPFILVNMITVLVNHLVYKKGTGDDPLYVLKQIVGIELLDGNSWFIVEIIVLYVIFAASFSMLKNKDAALTLVILATLFIIAFAFFRGHDFDDYKETYFMGEWWFNSTITFVFGLLYARFKGGIEAFLRKHYKGMVISFALLSVILTFAGIVVGNVFGYYHEMLSTYRTDALITLVVQSINCIVVVTFQLLLNMKIAVKNKALDYMGSIQMMVFLVHGYFVRTVFDHTKMGHFVWYLLVFVCAILVAAILSPVSSFIANRVKRLLLSLDVKRIGGKAATYILAGFVVLTMLFFAIRGIAISRYYDEEMKTLSACNVGDEVYFGRFDTDGSRLGKERLQWIVLQNDGKRVCLLTKEGIASGYLSQKYEEVSWEGSDLRKRLNSDEFTSIFNEKELSKIIERKGELISLLSASEAEKYFSGNEDRQLSVTDIALAGGCNINELSKANNWDIKGYRSSWWWLRGDFGKKEITSPIVTVDGEISLSERYVNKPGGAIRPVIWVDISAP
;
A
#
# COMPACT_ATOMS: atom_id res chain seq x y z
N MET A 1 -15.32 -22.18 -13.85
CA MET A 1 -16.65 -22.01 -13.22
C MET A 1 -16.61 -21.23 -11.90
N THR A 2 -15.67 -21.49 -11.02
CA THR A 2 -15.60 -20.87 -9.68
C THR A 2 -15.53 -19.35 -9.66
N ASN A 3 -14.89 -18.70 -10.64
CA ASN A 3 -14.74 -17.24 -10.66
C ASN A 3 -16.02 -16.48 -11.06
N LEU A 4 -16.95 -17.10 -11.77
CA LEU A 4 -18.24 -16.49 -12.13
C LEU A 4 -19.15 -16.31 -10.90
N LEU A 5 -19.03 -17.19 -9.91
CA LEU A 5 -19.78 -17.07 -8.65
C LEU A 5 -19.44 -15.81 -7.88
N LEU A 6 -18.23 -15.25 -8.06
CA LEU A 6 -17.83 -14.01 -7.41
C LEU A 6 -18.66 -12.81 -7.86
N LEU A 7 -19.31 -12.85 -9.02
CA LEU A 7 -20.24 -11.80 -9.47
C LEU A 7 -21.48 -11.65 -8.57
N VAL A 8 -21.75 -12.63 -7.72
CA VAL A 8 -22.83 -12.53 -6.73
C VAL A 8 -22.62 -11.35 -5.79
N PHE A 9 -21.36 -11.02 -5.43
CA PHE A 9 -21.07 -9.94 -4.50
C PHE A 9 -21.38 -8.54 -5.08
N PRO A 10 -20.84 -8.13 -6.25
CA PRO A 10 -21.25 -6.87 -6.86
C PRO A 10 -22.74 -6.84 -7.20
N PHE A 11 -23.35 -7.95 -7.59
CA PHE A 11 -24.79 -8.04 -7.81
C PHE A 11 -25.58 -7.81 -6.52
N ALA A 12 -25.15 -8.39 -5.40
CA ALA A 12 -25.77 -8.16 -4.09
C ALA A 12 -25.69 -6.68 -3.67
N ILE A 13 -24.54 -6.01 -3.90
CA ILE A 13 -24.40 -4.58 -3.67
C ILE A 13 -25.36 -3.79 -4.57
N PHE A 14 -25.45 -4.14 -5.84
CA PHE A 14 -26.39 -3.53 -6.79
C PHE A 14 -27.85 -3.66 -6.29
N VAL A 15 -28.27 -4.86 -5.91
CA VAL A 15 -29.61 -5.11 -5.37
C VAL A 15 -29.84 -4.29 -4.08
N LEU A 16 -28.87 -4.28 -3.16
CA LEU A 16 -28.95 -3.48 -1.93
C LEU A 16 -29.21 -2.01 -2.21
N VAL A 17 -28.53 -1.45 -3.23
CA VAL A 17 -28.65 -0.03 -3.61
C VAL A 17 -29.99 0.27 -4.25
N PHE A 18 -30.38 -0.52 -5.24
CA PHE A 18 -31.54 -0.20 -6.08
C PHE A 18 -32.87 -0.77 -5.55
N TYR A 19 -32.82 -1.63 -4.53
CA TYR A 19 -34.05 -2.11 -3.87
C TYR A 19 -34.78 -0.95 -3.21
N GLY A 20 -35.99 -0.65 -3.71
CA GLY A 20 -36.81 0.45 -3.23
C GLY A 20 -36.33 1.85 -3.68
N ALA A 21 -35.38 1.96 -4.61
CA ALA A 21 -34.96 3.22 -5.17
C ALA A 21 -36.13 3.90 -5.91
N LYS A 22 -36.23 5.22 -5.77
CA LYS A 22 -37.27 6.06 -6.40
C LYS A 22 -36.66 6.97 -7.44
N ILE A 23 -37.23 6.99 -8.63
CA ILE A 23 -36.79 7.87 -9.71
C ILE A 23 -37.67 9.14 -9.68
N ALA A 24 -37.05 10.31 -9.67
CA ALA A 24 -37.77 11.59 -9.76
C ALA A 24 -38.52 11.71 -11.09
N PRO A 25 -39.74 12.27 -11.10
CA PRO A 25 -40.53 12.47 -12.32
C PRO A 25 -39.77 13.21 -13.43
N LYS A 26 -40.27 13.10 -14.66
CA LYS A 26 -39.70 13.80 -15.81
C LYS A 26 -39.73 15.32 -15.58
N GLY A 27 -38.58 15.97 -15.70
CA GLY A 27 -38.44 17.41 -15.47
C GLY A 27 -38.09 17.78 -14.01
N GLU A 28 -38.33 16.91 -13.04
CA GLU A 28 -38.05 17.17 -11.63
C GLU A 28 -36.69 16.61 -11.19
N PHE A 29 -36.12 17.17 -10.13
CA PHE A 29 -34.87 16.73 -9.52
C PHE A 29 -35.05 16.60 -8.02
N SER A 30 -34.41 15.61 -7.42
CA SER A 30 -34.34 15.50 -5.96
C SER A 30 -33.62 16.70 -5.37
N SER A 31 -34.29 17.43 -4.50
CA SER A 31 -33.68 18.51 -3.72
C SER A 31 -32.75 17.94 -2.62
N GLU A 32 -32.84 16.64 -2.37
CA GLU A 32 -32.23 15.96 -1.25
C GLU A 32 -30.99 15.16 -1.63
N TYR A 33 -30.54 15.22 -2.90
CA TYR A 33 -29.46 14.39 -3.45
C TYR A 33 -28.11 14.48 -2.72
N LEU A 34 -27.88 15.56 -1.97
CA LEU A 34 -26.71 15.76 -1.09
C LEU A 34 -27.05 15.71 0.40
N LYS A 35 -28.30 15.34 0.77
CA LYS A 35 -28.64 15.12 2.18
C LYS A 35 -27.85 13.95 2.76
N TRP A 36 -27.74 13.96 4.06
CA TRP A 36 -26.98 12.97 4.82
C TRP A 36 -27.29 11.53 4.42
N ASP A 37 -28.57 11.17 4.28
CA ASP A 37 -29.01 9.80 3.95
C ASP A 37 -28.48 9.36 2.56
N GLN A 38 -28.59 10.23 1.56
CA GLN A 38 -28.09 9.92 0.21
C GLN A 38 -26.57 9.80 0.17
N MET A 39 -25.87 10.70 0.85
CA MET A 39 -24.42 10.65 0.96
C MET A 39 -23.95 9.45 1.81
N MET A 40 -24.73 9.03 2.79
CA MET A 40 -24.47 7.82 3.57
C MET A 40 -24.62 6.58 2.70
N ALA A 41 -25.66 6.53 1.86
CA ALA A 41 -25.84 5.42 0.91
C ALA A 41 -24.63 5.28 -0.04
N LEU A 42 -24.16 6.38 -0.65
CA LEU A 42 -22.97 6.37 -1.52
C LEU A 42 -21.73 5.86 -0.78
N ARG A 43 -21.49 6.34 0.44
CA ARG A 43 -20.36 5.88 1.25
C ARG A 43 -20.47 4.41 1.64
N THR A 44 -21.68 3.89 1.86
CA THR A 44 -21.90 2.47 2.14
C THR A 44 -21.53 1.63 0.95
N VAL A 45 -21.95 2.02 -0.26
CA VAL A 45 -21.56 1.35 -1.51
C VAL A 45 -20.04 1.38 -1.68
N ALA A 46 -19.43 2.54 -1.49
CA ALA A 46 -17.98 2.69 -1.56
C ALA A 46 -17.26 1.78 -0.54
N CYS A 47 -17.75 1.70 0.70
CA CYS A 47 -17.21 0.83 1.74
C CYS A 47 -17.26 -0.66 1.34
N LEU A 48 -18.40 -1.14 0.86
CA LEU A 48 -18.55 -2.53 0.41
C LEU A 48 -17.68 -2.82 -0.82
N SER A 49 -17.54 -1.85 -1.72
CA SER A 49 -16.67 -1.96 -2.89
C SER A 49 -15.18 -1.98 -2.51
N ILE A 50 -14.77 -1.29 -1.45
CA ILE A 50 -13.40 -1.36 -0.90
C ILE A 50 -13.10 -2.78 -0.38
N ILE A 51 -14.06 -3.44 0.26
CA ILE A 51 -13.86 -4.85 0.67
C ILE A 51 -13.61 -5.73 -0.56
N LEU A 52 -14.43 -5.58 -1.62
CA LEU A 52 -14.20 -6.30 -2.88
C LEU A 52 -12.84 -5.97 -3.51
N HIS A 53 -12.42 -4.70 -3.45
CA HIS A 53 -11.10 -4.29 -3.92
C HIS A 53 -9.98 -5.06 -3.21
N HIS A 54 -9.96 -5.05 -1.87
CA HIS A 54 -8.92 -5.74 -1.11
C HIS A 54 -8.98 -7.27 -1.24
N LEU A 55 -10.16 -7.86 -1.36
CA LEU A 55 -10.30 -9.28 -1.65
C LEU A 55 -9.75 -9.63 -3.04
N THR A 56 -10.08 -8.80 -4.04
CA THR A 56 -9.62 -9.01 -5.41
C THR A 56 -8.11 -8.89 -5.53
N GLN A 57 -7.48 -7.93 -4.82
CA GLN A 57 -6.03 -7.79 -4.77
C GLN A 57 -5.30 -9.05 -4.29
N ARG A 58 -5.95 -9.90 -3.48
CA ARG A 58 -5.35 -11.13 -2.95
C ARG A 58 -5.40 -12.32 -3.92
N ILE A 59 -6.32 -12.31 -4.88
CA ILE A 59 -6.54 -13.42 -5.81
C ILE A 59 -6.18 -13.10 -7.25
N THR A 60 -5.81 -11.84 -7.54
CA THR A 60 -5.43 -11.41 -8.89
C THR A 60 -4.00 -10.88 -8.87
N ASN A 61 -3.25 -11.14 -9.94
CA ASN A 61 -1.97 -10.50 -10.17
C ASN A 61 -2.19 -9.18 -10.93
N TYR A 62 -1.37 -8.15 -10.65
CA TYR A 62 -1.35 -6.93 -11.44
C TYR A 62 -0.71 -7.22 -12.79
N GLY A 63 -1.30 -6.70 -13.87
CA GLY A 63 -0.84 -6.86 -15.25
C GLY A 63 -1.98 -6.99 -16.26
N TRP A 64 -1.63 -6.92 -17.55
CA TRP A 64 -2.58 -6.93 -18.66
C TRP A 64 -3.43 -8.21 -18.78
N ILE A 65 -3.03 -9.30 -18.14
CA ILE A 65 -3.58 -10.65 -18.33
C ILE A 65 -4.48 -11.07 -17.16
N ASN A 66 -4.90 -10.16 -16.31
CA ASN A 66 -5.84 -10.51 -15.25
C ASN A 66 -7.21 -10.83 -15.82
N LYS A 67 -7.52 -12.11 -15.86
CA LYS A 67 -8.74 -12.67 -16.43
C LYS A 67 -9.68 -13.13 -15.33
N GLY A 68 -10.47 -12.22 -14.80
CA GLY A 68 -11.52 -12.59 -13.87
C GLY A 68 -12.68 -11.60 -13.91
N PRO A 69 -13.93 -12.05 -13.67
CA PRO A 69 -15.12 -11.22 -13.80
C PRO A 69 -15.16 -10.06 -12.80
N ILE A 70 -14.35 -10.10 -11.75
CA ILE A 70 -14.26 -9.04 -10.72
C ILE A 70 -12.94 -8.26 -10.78
N THR A 71 -12.11 -8.49 -11.79
CA THR A 71 -10.79 -7.84 -11.94
C THR A 71 -10.89 -6.30 -11.89
N LEU A 72 -12.00 -5.72 -12.32
CA LEU A 72 -12.25 -4.28 -12.23
C LEU A 72 -12.05 -3.76 -10.79
N TYR A 73 -12.46 -4.53 -9.78
CA TYR A 73 -12.32 -4.12 -8.37
C TYR A 73 -10.86 -3.97 -7.93
N ASN A 74 -9.92 -4.63 -8.60
CA ASN A 74 -8.49 -4.46 -8.33
C ASN A 74 -7.99 -3.02 -8.57
N TYR A 75 -8.68 -2.27 -9.43
CA TYR A 75 -8.23 -0.97 -9.91
C TYR A 75 -9.09 0.21 -9.47
N ILE A 76 -10.17 0.00 -8.73
CA ILE A 76 -11.13 1.09 -8.40
C ILE A 76 -11.15 1.49 -6.92
N GLY A 77 -10.24 0.97 -6.10
CA GLY A 77 -10.20 1.29 -4.66
C GLY A 77 -10.13 2.79 -4.38
N PHE A 78 -9.30 3.52 -5.11
CA PHE A 78 -9.16 4.96 -4.99
C PHE A 78 -10.43 5.74 -5.40
N LEU A 79 -11.25 5.23 -6.30
CA LEU A 79 -12.56 5.83 -6.63
C LEU A 79 -13.53 5.72 -5.47
N CYS A 80 -13.44 4.65 -4.69
CA CYS A 80 -14.27 4.46 -3.51
C CYS A 80 -13.86 5.43 -2.39
N THR A 81 -12.56 5.61 -2.14
CA THR A 81 -12.06 6.58 -1.16
C THR A 81 -12.36 8.02 -1.55
N ALA A 82 -12.40 8.33 -2.86
CA ALA A 82 -12.81 9.63 -3.39
C ALA A 82 -14.21 10.06 -2.91
N VAL A 83 -15.15 9.13 -2.77
CA VAL A 83 -16.50 9.39 -2.25
C VAL A 83 -16.45 9.84 -0.78
N PHE A 84 -15.58 9.25 0.03
CA PHE A 84 -15.41 9.63 1.44
C PHE A 84 -14.78 11.02 1.57
N PHE A 85 -13.74 11.32 0.80
CA PHE A 85 -13.10 12.63 0.80
C PHE A 85 -14.07 13.72 0.31
N PHE A 86 -14.77 13.51 -0.80
CA PHE A 86 -15.79 14.43 -1.28
C PHE A 86 -16.86 14.69 -0.23
N SER A 87 -17.43 13.61 0.34
CA SER A 87 -18.48 13.72 1.37
C SER A 87 -18.02 14.51 2.58
N SER A 88 -16.76 14.35 2.97
CA SER A 88 -16.16 15.06 4.11
C SER A 88 -15.95 16.53 3.77
N GLY A 89 -15.31 16.87 2.65
CA GLY A 89 -15.07 18.25 2.23
C GLY A 89 -16.38 19.03 2.06
N TYR A 90 -17.35 18.44 1.32
CA TYR A 90 -18.68 19.02 1.14
C TYR A 90 -19.38 19.23 2.48
N GLY A 91 -19.47 18.19 3.30
CA GLY A 91 -20.18 18.22 4.57
C GLY A 91 -19.62 19.21 5.58
N LEU A 92 -18.28 19.38 5.62
CA LEU A 92 -17.62 20.35 6.50
C LEU A 92 -17.99 21.78 6.12
N LEU A 93 -17.72 22.17 4.88
CA LEU A 93 -17.93 23.54 4.46
C LEU A 93 -19.42 23.89 4.39
N TYR A 94 -20.27 22.99 3.88
CA TYR A 94 -21.71 23.18 3.87
C TYR A 94 -22.26 23.39 5.29
N SER A 95 -21.82 22.58 6.25
CA SER A 95 -22.24 22.75 7.65
C SER A 95 -21.73 24.05 8.26
N TYR A 96 -20.50 24.44 7.96
CA TYR A 96 -19.93 25.70 8.43
C TYR A 96 -20.71 26.94 7.89
N LEU A 97 -21.09 26.88 6.63
CA LEU A 97 -21.84 27.99 6.00
C LEU A 97 -23.28 28.10 6.47
N ASN A 98 -23.91 26.99 6.92
CA ASN A 98 -25.34 26.92 7.22
C ASN A 98 -25.68 26.70 8.69
N LYS A 99 -24.70 26.53 9.59
CA LYS A 99 -24.93 26.34 11.02
C LYS A 99 -24.21 27.42 11.83
N ASN A 100 -24.93 28.04 12.76
CA ASN A 100 -24.31 28.97 13.70
C ASN A 100 -23.31 28.23 14.60
N ASN A 101 -22.21 28.89 14.93
CA ASN A 101 -21.21 28.40 15.87
C ASN A 101 -20.67 26.97 15.55
N TYR A 102 -20.60 26.62 14.26
CA TYR A 102 -20.23 25.25 13.83
C TYR A 102 -18.86 24.80 14.35
N LEU A 103 -17.90 25.71 14.46
CA LEU A 103 -16.55 25.43 14.95
C LEU A 103 -16.49 25.25 16.48
N GLU A 104 -17.50 25.66 17.22
CA GLU A 104 -17.49 25.51 18.67
C GLU A 104 -17.49 24.03 19.08
N GLY A 105 -16.38 23.62 19.69
CA GLY A 105 -16.15 22.24 20.07
C GLY A 105 -16.06 21.28 18.88
N PHE A 106 -15.77 21.77 17.66
CA PHE A 106 -15.73 20.95 16.45
C PHE A 106 -14.81 19.73 16.59
N LEU A 107 -13.54 19.93 16.93
CA LEU A 107 -12.59 18.82 17.08
C LEU A 107 -12.97 17.88 18.22
N ARG A 108 -13.49 18.43 19.34
CA ARG A 108 -13.99 17.65 20.49
C ARG A 108 -15.19 16.77 20.16
N LYS A 109 -15.96 17.13 19.12
CA LYS A 109 -17.09 16.34 18.62
C LYS A 109 -16.66 15.36 17.52
N ARG A 110 -15.75 15.76 16.63
CA ARG A 110 -15.39 15.00 15.44
C ARG A 110 -14.32 13.95 15.69
N ILE A 111 -13.22 14.32 16.36
CA ILE A 111 -12.11 13.39 16.60
C ILE A 111 -12.55 12.13 17.35
N PRO A 112 -13.29 12.19 18.47
CA PRO A 112 -13.71 10.97 19.15
C PRO A 112 -14.60 10.07 18.30
N SER A 113 -15.37 10.64 17.35
CA SER A 113 -16.22 9.84 16.46
C SER A 113 -15.43 8.97 15.48
N VAL A 114 -14.18 9.33 15.20
CA VAL A 114 -13.30 8.64 14.26
C VAL A 114 -12.23 7.84 14.99
N LEU A 115 -11.61 8.46 15.99
CA LEU A 115 -10.47 7.89 16.71
C LEU A 115 -10.87 6.77 17.69
N VAL A 116 -12.02 6.88 18.36
CA VAL A 116 -12.46 5.85 19.32
C VAL A 116 -12.77 4.51 18.63
N PRO A 117 -13.52 4.45 17.53
CA PRO A 117 -13.68 3.21 16.76
C PRO A 117 -12.34 2.61 16.31
N PHE A 118 -11.44 3.46 15.84
CA PHE A 118 -10.12 3.06 15.36
C PHE A 118 -9.27 2.43 16.48
N ILE A 119 -9.13 3.13 17.62
CA ILE A 119 -8.40 2.60 18.79
C ILE A 119 -9.02 1.30 19.29
N LEU A 120 -10.37 1.22 19.37
CA LEU A 120 -11.07 0.02 19.83
C LEU A 120 -10.74 -1.19 18.94
N VAL A 121 -10.77 -1.01 17.61
CA VAL A 121 -10.44 -2.10 16.68
C VAL A 121 -8.97 -2.50 16.81
N ASN A 122 -8.05 -1.54 16.89
CA ASN A 122 -6.63 -1.83 17.08
C ASN A 122 -6.37 -2.58 18.39
N MET A 123 -6.97 -2.17 19.51
CA MET A 123 -6.86 -2.87 20.79
C MET A 123 -7.34 -4.33 20.68
N ILE A 124 -8.50 -4.55 20.06
CA ILE A 124 -9.04 -5.90 19.88
C ILE A 124 -8.12 -6.73 18.97
N THR A 125 -7.63 -6.15 17.89
CA THR A 125 -6.72 -6.81 16.96
C THR A 125 -5.41 -7.22 17.64
N VAL A 126 -4.79 -6.32 18.40
CA VAL A 126 -3.59 -6.63 19.20
C VAL A 126 -3.88 -7.76 20.19
N LEU A 127 -4.99 -7.67 20.91
CA LEU A 127 -5.36 -8.68 21.90
C LEU A 127 -5.57 -10.06 21.25
N VAL A 128 -6.28 -10.12 20.12
CA VAL A 128 -6.50 -11.39 19.40
C VAL A 128 -5.19 -11.93 18.82
N ASN A 129 -4.36 -11.08 18.23
CA ASN A 129 -3.05 -11.49 17.73
C ASN A 129 -2.18 -12.08 18.85
N HIS A 130 -2.18 -11.45 20.02
CA HIS A 130 -1.38 -11.91 21.16
C HIS A 130 -1.95 -13.20 21.78
N LEU A 131 -3.24 -13.27 22.09
CA LEU A 131 -3.84 -14.38 22.81
C LEU A 131 -4.08 -15.60 21.94
N VAL A 132 -4.53 -15.41 20.69
CA VAL A 132 -4.93 -16.51 19.81
C VAL A 132 -3.78 -16.97 18.92
N TYR A 133 -3.09 -16.03 18.30
CA TYR A 133 -2.04 -16.34 17.32
C TYR A 133 -0.62 -16.31 17.92
N LYS A 134 -0.49 -15.89 19.17
CA LYS A 134 0.80 -15.70 19.88
C LYS A 134 1.81 -14.87 19.08
N LYS A 135 1.31 -13.94 18.27
CA LYS A 135 2.13 -12.98 17.52
C LYS A 135 2.40 -11.77 18.39
N GLY A 136 3.62 -11.22 18.31
CA GLY A 136 4.02 -10.04 19.08
C GLY A 136 4.21 -10.31 20.58
N THR A 137 4.37 -11.56 21.00
CA THR A 137 4.60 -11.92 22.43
C THR A 137 5.94 -11.46 22.98
N GLY A 138 6.84 -10.96 22.15
CA GLY A 138 8.12 -10.37 22.53
C GLY A 138 8.25 -8.89 22.14
N ASP A 139 7.18 -8.27 21.62
CA ASP A 139 7.22 -6.88 21.16
C ASP A 139 7.39 -5.92 22.36
N ASP A 140 8.15 -4.83 22.11
CA ASP A 140 8.26 -3.73 23.06
C ASP A 140 6.86 -3.16 23.38
N PRO A 141 6.47 -3.02 24.66
CA PRO A 141 5.18 -2.43 25.05
C PRO A 141 4.93 -1.05 24.45
N LEU A 142 5.99 -0.26 24.21
CA LEU A 142 5.87 1.05 23.56
C LEU A 142 5.49 0.90 22.08
N TYR A 143 6.03 -0.09 21.40
CA TYR A 143 5.66 -0.41 20.01
C TYR A 143 4.19 -0.83 19.93
N VAL A 144 3.74 -1.70 20.83
CA VAL A 144 2.32 -2.12 20.91
C VAL A 144 1.41 -0.92 21.18
N LEU A 145 1.81 -0.01 22.09
CA LEU A 145 1.05 1.23 22.33
C LEU A 145 0.96 2.11 21.10
N LYS A 146 2.07 2.27 20.35
CA LYS A 146 2.07 3.03 19.09
C LYS A 146 1.10 2.45 18.07
N GLN A 147 1.00 1.13 17.95
CA GLN A 147 0.04 0.46 17.08
C GLN A 147 -1.41 0.71 17.53
N ILE A 148 -1.69 0.62 18.84
CA ILE A 148 -3.03 0.84 19.37
C ILE A 148 -3.53 2.27 19.08
N VAL A 149 -2.68 3.28 19.32
CA VAL A 149 -3.05 4.69 19.11
C VAL A 149 -2.91 5.14 17.66
N GLY A 150 -2.34 4.30 16.78
CA GLY A 150 -2.18 4.57 15.36
C GLY A 150 -0.98 5.45 15.02
N ILE A 151 0.04 5.52 15.87
CA ILE A 151 1.35 6.09 15.51
C ILE A 151 2.07 5.16 14.54
N GLU A 152 1.86 3.85 14.70
CA GLU A 152 2.18 2.82 13.72
C GLU A 152 0.86 2.20 13.26
N LEU A 153 0.62 2.07 11.95
CA LEU A 153 -0.61 1.47 11.46
C LEU A 153 -0.57 -0.06 11.62
N LEU A 154 -1.45 -0.60 12.46
CA LEU A 154 -1.59 -2.05 12.62
C LEU A 154 -2.22 -2.70 11.37
N ASP A 155 -3.09 -1.97 10.68
CA ASP A 155 -3.64 -2.32 9.38
C ASP A 155 -3.48 -1.14 8.41
N GLY A 156 -2.63 -1.30 7.40
CA GLY A 156 -2.39 -0.29 6.37
C GLY A 156 -3.67 0.22 5.69
N ASN A 157 -4.74 -0.61 5.64
CA ASN A 157 -6.04 -0.18 5.10
C ASN A 157 -6.70 0.93 5.94
N SER A 158 -6.21 1.20 7.15
CA SER A 158 -6.73 2.25 8.05
C SER A 158 -6.14 3.65 7.78
N TRP A 159 -5.23 3.81 6.83
CA TRP A 159 -4.57 5.07 6.48
C TRP A 159 -5.52 6.27 6.35
N PHE A 160 -6.71 6.05 5.78
CA PHE A 160 -7.74 7.07 5.59
C PHE A 160 -8.14 7.76 6.90
N ILE A 161 -8.14 7.03 8.03
CA ILE A 161 -8.50 7.57 9.35
C ILE A 161 -7.53 8.68 9.78
N VAL A 162 -6.26 8.47 9.53
CA VAL A 162 -5.22 9.46 9.87
C VAL A 162 -5.36 10.70 9.01
N GLU A 163 -5.48 10.51 7.70
CA GLU A 163 -5.57 11.62 6.77
C GLU A 163 -6.83 12.47 7.00
N ILE A 164 -7.97 11.85 7.26
CA ILE A 164 -9.20 12.60 7.50
C ILE A 164 -9.15 13.40 8.81
N ILE A 165 -8.45 12.90 9.84
CA ILE A 165 -8.21 13.64 11.08
C ILE A 165 -7.33 14.86 10.79
N VAL A 166 -6.26 14.71 10.02
CA VAL A 166 -5.38 15.81 9.60
C VAL A 166 -6.19 16.89 8.87
N LEU A 167 -7.02 16.50 7.91
CA LEU A 167 -7.87 17.42 7.16
C LEU A 167 -8.91 18.12 8.07
N TYR A 168 -9.44 17.45 9.08
CA TYR A 168 -10.34 18.07 10.09
C TYR A 168 -9.62 19.12 10.92
N VAL A 169 -8.38 18.85 11.34
CA VAL A 169 -7.54 19.81 12.09
C VAL A 169 -7.24 21.03 11.23
N ILE A 170 -6.80 20.82 9.98
CA ILE A 170 -6.51 21.90 9.02
C ILE A 170 -7.74 22.76 8.81
N PHE A 171 -8.91 22.15 8.57
CA PHE A 171 -10.17 22.88 8.39
C PHE A 171 -10.51 23.73 9.63
N ALA A 172 -10.51 23.10 10.80
CA ALA A 172 -10.86 23.81 12.05
C ALA A 172 -9.90 24.97 12.33
N ALA A 173 -8.61 24.76 12.15
CA ALA A 173 -7.60 25.77 12.40
C ALA A 173 -7.70 26.94 11.41
N SER A 174 -7.80 26.67 10.11
CA SER A 174 -7.90 27.71 9.07
C SER A 174 -9.10 28.61 9.28
N PHE A 175 -10.27 28.05 9.54
CA PHE A 175 -11.50 28.80 9.78
C PHE A 175 -11.60 29.42 11.18
N SER A 176 -10.77 28.99 12.13
CA SER A 176 -10.64 29.65 13.45
C SER A 176 -9.64 30.81 13.44
N MET A 177 -8.62 30.73 12.60
CA MET A 177 -7.56 31.74 12.51
C MET A 177 -7.98 32.92 11.63
N LEU A 178 -8.64 32.65 10.52
CA LEU A 178 -8.94 33.65 9.50
C LEU A 178 -10.42 34.06 9.56
N LYS A 179 -10.66 35.38 9.74
CA LYS A 179 -12.01 35.94 9.72
C LYS A 179 -12.64 35.92 8.32
N ASN A 180 -11.81 36.08 7.27
CA ASN A 180 -12.28 36.01 5.91
C ASN A 180 -12.46 34.53 5.51
N LYS A 181 -13.70 34.17 5.19
CA LYS A 181 -14.08 32.79 4.85
C LYS A 181 -13.41 32.27 3.58
N ASP A 182 -13.21 33.14 2.59
CA ASP A 182 -12.59 32.75 1.34
C ASP A 182 -11.06 32.56 1.52
N ALA A 183 -10.42 33.42 2.34
CA ALA A 183 -9.02 33.22 2.71
C ALA A 183 -8.83 31.94 3.54
N ALA A 184 -9.75 31.62 4.47
CA ALA A 184 -9.71 30.37 5.22
C ALA A 184 -9.88 29.15 4.30
N LEU A 185 -10.82 29.21 3.36
CA LEU A 185 -11.03 28.17 2.36
C LEU A 185 -9.78 27.98 1.49
N THR A 186 -9.18 29.06 1.01
CA THR A 186 -7.93 29.02 0.23
C THR A 186 -6.81 28.36 1.03
N LEU A 187 -6.67 28.68 2.31
CA LEU A 187 -5.66 28.04 3.17
C LEU A 187 -5.90 26.53 3.31
N VAL A 188 -7.13 26.07 3.49
CA VAL A 188 -7.47 24.64 3.54
C VAL A 188 -7.11 23.96 2.21
N ILE A 189 -7.44 24.59 1.08
CA ILE A 189 -7.13 24.07 -0.25
C ILE A 189 -5.62 23.94 -0.43
N LEU A 190 -4.86 25.00 -0.16
CA LEU A 190 -3.40 24.99 -0.29
C LEU A 190 -2.74 23.96 0.62
N ALA A 191 -3.22 23.81 1.88
CA ALA A 191 -2.71 22.79 2.78
C ALA A 191 -3.03 21.37 2.30
N THR A 192 -4.22 21.15 1.72
CA THR A 192 -4.57 19.84 1.13
C THR A 192 -3.71 19.54 -0.09
N LEU A 193 -3.49 20.51 -0.97
CA LEU A 193 -2.59 20.36 -2.13
C LEU A 193 -1.16 20.11 -1.70
N PHE A 194 -0.72 20.75 -0.60
CA PHE A 194 0.60 20.48 -0.01
C PHE A 194 0.72 19.05 0.49
N ILE A 195 -0.32 18.48 1.14
CA ILE A 195 -0.33 17.07 1.57
C ILE A 195 -0.21 16.14 0.36
N ILE A 196 -0.97 16.41 -0.72
CA ILE A 196 -0.90 15.63 -1.97
C ILE A 196 0.52 15.70 -2.55
N ALA A 197 1.08 16.89 -2.68
CA ALA A 197 2.44 17.08 -3.20
C ALA A 197 3.48 16.41 -2.30
N PHE A 198 3.34 16.56 -1.00
CA PHE A 198 4.23 15.95 -0.02
C PHE A 198 4.21 14.41 -0.12
N ALA A 199 3.03 13.78 -0.15
CA ALA A 199 2.89 12.34 -0.32
C ALA A 199 3.44 11.87 -1.68
N PHE A 200 3.19 12.64 -2.75
CA PHE A 200 3.73 12.37 -4.07
C PHE A 200 5.26 12.35 -4.09
N PHE A 201 5.92 13.35 -3.47
CA PHE A 201 7.38 13.42 -3.42
C PHE A 201 8.00 12.39 -2.47
N ARG A 202 7.25 11.89 -1.50
CA ARG A 202 7.70 10.78 -0.67
C ARG A 202 7.76 9.46 -1.44
N GLY A 203 6.94 9.31 -2.48
CA GLY A 203 6.92 8.13 -3.32
C GLY A 203 6.26 6.92 -2.66
N HIS A 204 6.56 5.76 -3.20
CA HIS A 204 6.02 4.48 -2.80
C HIS A 204 7.08 3.58 -2.15
N ASP A 205 8.31 4.07 -2.00
CA ASP A 205 9.41 3.30 -1.44
C ASP A 205 9.11 2.92 0.02
N PHE A 206 9.03 1.62 0.25
CA PHE A 206 8.81 1.04 1.56
C PHE A 206 10.18 0.77 2.18
N ASP A 207 10.66 1.71 2.98
CA ASP A 207 11.68 1.40 3.96
C ASP A 207 11.22 0.27 4.88
N ASP A 208 12.15 -0.37 5.60
CA ASP A 208 11.95 -1.43 6.60
C ASP A 208 10.83 -1.17 7.62
N TYR A 209 10.29 0.03 7.66
CA TYR A 209 9.12 0.40 8.44
C TYR A 209 7.87 0.15 7.62
N LYS A 210 7.22 -0.94 7.90
CA LYS A 210 6.06 -1.47 7.18
C LYS A 210 4.92 -0.47 6.95
N GLU A 211 4.91 0.72 7.53
CA GLU A 211 3.76 1.63 7.42
C GLU A 211 4.17 3.06 7.74
N THR A 212 4.74 3.72 6.76
CA THR A 212 5.05 5.13 6.90
C THR A 212 3.91 6.00 6.39
N TYR A 213 3.47 6.92 7.23
CA TYR A 213 2.47 7.89 6.86
C TYR A 213 2.87 8.68 5.62
N PHE A 214 1.89 8.91 4.74
CA PHE A 214 2.07 9.64 3.49
C PHE A 214 3.08 9.02 2.52
N MET A 215 3.29 7.71 2.58
CA MET A 215 3.98 6.94 1.56
C MET A 215 2.98 6.06 0.81
N GLY A 216 3.14 6.01 -0.50
CA GLY A 216 2.25 5.29 -1.41
C GLY A 216 1.17 6.16 -2.03
N GLU A 217 0.75 5.76 -3.23
CA GLU A 217 -0.21 6.48 -4.07
C GLU A 217 -1.58 6.65 -3.41
N TRP A 218 -1.96 5.76 -2.51
CA TRP A 218 -3.24 5.84 -1.83
C TRP A 218 -3.37 7.12 -0.97
N TRP A 219 -2.28 7.73 -0.52
CA TRP A 219 -2.29 8.95 0.25
C TRP A 219 -2.53 10.23 -0.58
N PHE A 220 -2.49 10.16 -1.90
CA PHE A 220 -2.61 11.36 -2.72
C PHE A 220 -3.56 11.21 -3.93
N ASN A 221 -3.87 9.98 -4.39
CA ASN A 221 -4.60 9.78 -5.64
C ASN A 221 -6.09 10.19 -5.58
N SER A 222 -6.73 10.13 -4.41
CA SER A 222 -8.16 10.48 -4.24
C SER A 222 -8.41 11.72 -3.37
N THR A 223 -7.40 12.22 -2.65
CA THR A 223 -7.51 13.32 -1.69
C THR A 223 -7.97 14.64 -2.33
N ILE A 224 -7.68 14.84 -3.62
CA ILE A 224 -8.15 16.01 -4.38
C ILE A 224 -9.69 16.16 -4.34
N THR A 225 -10.44 15.07 -4.15
CA THR A 225 -11.90 15.13 -4.05
C THR A 225 -12.40 15.77 -2.75
N PHE A 226 -11.56 15.88 -1.73
CA PHE A 226 -11.86 16.71 -0.56
C PHE A 226 -11.94 18.18 -0.96
N VAL A 227 -10.97 18.66 -1.73
CA VAL A 227 -10.99 20.03 -2.30
C VAL A 227 -12.20 20.21 -3.20
N PHE A 228 -12.49 19.24 -4.07
CA PHE A 228 -13.67 19.27 -4.91
C PHE A 228 -14.96 19.39 -4.09
N GLY A 229 -15.07 18.65 -2.98
CA GLY A 229 -16.21 18.76 -2.04
C GLY A 229 -16.34 20.14 -1.40
N LEU A 230 -15.23 20.76 -0.98
CA LEU A 230 -15.21 22.13 -0.47
C LEU A 230 -15.70 23.12 -1.53
N LEU A 231 -15.15 23.06 -2.74
CA LEU A 231 -15.54 23.95 -3.84
C LEU A 231 -17.00 23.75 -4.25
N TYR A 232 -17.44 22.49 -4.28
CA TYR A 232 -18.85 22.19 -4.55
C TYR A 232 -19.80 22.82 -3.51
N ALA A 233 -19.45 22.74 -2.23
CA ALA A 233 -20.22 23.38 -1.16
C ALA A 233 -20.23 24.91 -1.28
N ARG A 234 -19.09 25.52 -1.64
CA ARG A 234 -18.94 26.98 -1.80
C ARG A 234 -19.78 27.51 -2.96
N PHE A 235 -19.81 26.80 -4.08
CA PHE A 235 -20.45 27.23 -5.33
C PHE A 235 -21.72 26.44 -5.65
N LYS A 236 -22.31 25.77 -4.66
CA LYS A 236 -23.43 24.84 -4.82
C LYS A 236 -24.55 25.37 -5.71
N GLY A 237 -25.05 26.59 -5.47
CA GLY A 237 -26.18 27.14 -6.20
C GLY A 237 -25.92 27.28 -7.70
N GLY A 238 -24.75 27.79 -8.09
CA GLY A 238 -24.33 27.91 -9.49
C GLY A 238 -24.13 26.56 -10.18
N ILE A 239 -23.46 25.64 -9.47
CA ILE A 239 -23.22 24.27 -9.96
C ILE A 239 -24.56 23.55 -10.17
N GLU A 240 -25.46 23.58 -9.21
CA GLU A 240 -26.78 22.94 -9.34
C GLU A 240 -27.60 23.53 -10.50
N ALA A 241 -27.63 24.83 -10.63
CA ALA A 241 -28.35 25.49 -11.73
C ALA A 241 -27.81 25.05 -13.09
N PHE A 242 -26.47 25.00 -13.23
CA PHE A 242 -25.82 24.54 -14.45
C PHE A 242 -26.13 23.07 -14.75
N LEU A 243 -25.97 22.18 -13.74
CA LEU A 243 -26.22 20.75 -13.91
C LEU A 243 -27.68 20.45 -14.25
N ARG A 244 -28.64 21.13 -13.62
CA ARG A 244 -30.07 20.98 -13.93
C ARG A 244 -30.39 21.42 -15.35
N LYS A 245 -29.85 22.57 -15.79
CA LYS A 245 -30.05 23.09 -17.15
C LYS A 245 -29.51 22.14 -18.24
N HIS A 246 -28.36 21.53 -18.00
CA HIS A 246 -27.65 20.69 -18.99
C HIS A 246 -27.72 19.20 -18.66
N TYR A 247 -28.65 18.77 -17.80
CA TYR A 247 -28.64 17.45 -17.14
C TYR A 247 -28.44 16.28 -18.07
N LYS A 248 -29.20 16.18 -19.17
CA LYS A 248 -29.13 15.04 -20.11
C LYS A 248 -27.73 14.91 -20.74
N GLY A 249 -27.20 16.02 -21.22
CA GLY A 249 -25.84 16.02 -21.80
C GLY A 249 -24.79 15.66 -20.76
N MET A 250 -24.91 16.25 -19.53
CA MET A 250 -23.96 15.98 -18.45
C MET A 250 -23.98 14.51 -18.01
N VAL A 251 -25.15 13.89 -17.84
CA VAL A 251 -25.23 12.47 -17.46
C VAL A 251 -24.55 11.58 -18.49
N ILE A 252 -24.85 11.80 -19.78
CA ILE A 252 -24.25 11.01 -20.86
C ILE A 252 -22.74 11.22 -20.92
N SER A 253 -22.30 12.49 -20.90
CA SER A 253 -20.87 12.81 -20.96
C SER A 253 -20.10 12.25 -19.77
N PHE A 254 -20.61 12.41 -18.53
CA PHE A 254 -19.94 11.90 -17.34
C PHE A 254 -20.02 10.38 -17.22
N ALA A 255 -21.07 9.73 -17.72
CA ALA A 255 -21.11 8.27 -17.84
C ALA A 255 -20.01 7.75 -18.76
N LEU A 256 -19.92 8.32 -19.99
CA LEU A 256 -18.89 7.95 -20.96
C LEU A 256 -17.48 8.24 -20.43
N LEU A 257 -17.25 9.43 -19.87
CA LEU A 257 -15.98 9.82 -19.29
C LEU A 257 -15.60 8.92 -18.11
N SER A 258 -16.55 8.53 -17.26
CA SER A 258 -16.28 7.60 -16.16
C SER A 258 -15.77 6.25 -16.67
N VAL A 259 -16.36 5.71 -17.73
CA VAL A 259 -15.90 4.46 -18.34
C VAL A 259 -14.51 4.63 -18.97
N ILE A 260 -14.36 5.68 -19.80
CA ILE A 260 -13.10 5.96 -20.52
C ILE A 260 -11.95 6.20 -19.53
N LEU A 261 -12.16 7.04 -18.51
CA LEU A 261 -11.10 7.39 -17.55
C LEU A 261 -10.80 6.24 -16.58
N THR A 262 -11.80 5.42 -16.23
CA THR A 262 -11.53 4.21 -15.43
C THR A 262 -10.68 3.23 -16.24
N PHE A 263 -10.99 3.02 -17.51
CA PHE A 263 -10.17 2.20 -18.39
C PHE A 263 -8.78 2.82 -18.61
N ALA A 264 -8.71 4.12 -18.88
CA ALA A 264 -7.43 4.83 -18.98
C ALA A 264 -6.62 4.73 -17.70
N GLY A 265 -7.26 4.83 -16.52
CA GLY A 265 -6.62 4.64 -15.22
C GLY A 265 -6.02 3.23 -15.03
N ILE A 266 -6.71 2.20 -15.55
CA ILE A 266 -6.19 0.83 -15.56
C ILE A 266 -4.96 0.73 -16.47
N VAL A 267 -5.05 1.28 -17.69
CA VAL A 267 -3.93 1.28 -18.66
C VAL A 267 -2.73 2.04 -18.08
N VAL A 268 -2.95 3.26 -17.62
CA VAL A 268 -1.90 4.11 -17.04
C VAL A 268 -1.29 3.47 -15.79
N GLY A 269 -2.09 2.87 -14.92
CA GLY A 269 -1.61 2.16 -13.73
C GLY A 269 -0.75 0.94 -14.07
N ASN A 270 -0.96 0.28 -15.22
CA ASN A 270 -0.14 -0.84 -15.65
C ASN A 270 1.10 -0.43 -16.46
N VAL A 271 1.02 0.69 -17.20
CA VAL A 271 2.12 1.16 -18.08
C VAL A 271 3.07 2.11 -17.35
N PHE A 272 2.53 3.02 -16.55
CA PHE A 272 3.25 4.07 -15.83
C PHE A 272 3.12 3.90 -14.31
N GLY A 273 2.71 2.72 -13.86
CA GLY A 273 2.29 2.50 -12.49
C GLY A 273 3.40 2.66 -11.48
N TYR A 274 2.99 2.78 -10.27
CA TYR A 274 3.79 2.93 -9.05
C TYR A 274 4.82 1.81 -8.84
N TYR A 275 4.71 0.73 -9.61
CA TYR A 275 5.64 -0.40 -9.59
C TYR A 275 6.89 -0.19 -10.45
N HIS A 276 7.01 0.98 -11.11
CA HIS A 276 8.16 1.41 -11.91
C HIS A 276 9.07 2.37 -11.13
N GLU A 277 9.05 2.33 -9.82
CA GLU A 277 9.84 3.21 -8.93
C GLU A 277 11.35 3.17 -9.18
N MET A 278 11.78 2.13 -9.83
CA MET A 278 13.16 1.84 -10.16
C MET A 278 13.63 2.48 -11.47
N LEU A 279 12.71 3.07 -12.24
CA LEU A 279 13.06 3.70 -13.51
C LEU A 279 13.38 5.19 -13.29
N SER A 280 14.33 5.72 -14.03
CA SER A 280 14.65 7.15 -14.05
C SER A 280 13.45 8.04 -14.40
N THR A 281 12.43 7.46 -15.03
CA THR A 281 11.15 8.10 -15.41
C THR A 281 10.10 8.09 -14.30
N TYR A 282 10.35 7.43 -13.18
CA TYR A 282 9.38 7.19 -12.11
C TYR A 282 8.52 8.41 -11.75
N ARG A 283 9.15 9.56 -11.49
CA ARG A 283 8.40 10.77 -11.08
C ARG A 283 7.46 11.29 -12.17
N THR A 284 7.86 11.19 -13.45
CA THR A 284 7.00 11.54 -14.59
C THR A 284 5.85 10.58 -14.70
N ASP A 285 6.10 9.29 -14.57
CA ASP A 285 5.12 8.22 -14.68
C ASP A 285 4.10 8.29 -13.53
N ALA A 286 4.58 8.51 -12.31
CA ALA A 286 3.73 8.75 -11.16
C ALA A 286 2.87 10.01 -11.30
N LEU A 287 3.40 11.09 -11.92
CA LEU A 287 2.64 12.32 -12.19
C LEU A 287 1.53 12.09 -13.21
N ILE A 288 1.80 11.36 -14.29
CA ILE A 288 0.78 10.99 -15.28
C ILE A 288 -0.34 10.20 -14.58
N THR A 289 0.03 9.24 -13.77
CA THR A 289 -0.92 8.41 -13.01
C THR A 289 -1.74 9.24 -12.04
N LEU A 290 -1.12 10.14 -11.27
CA LEU A 290 -1.80 11.05 -10.35
C LEU A 290 -2.81 11.93 -11.08
N VAL A 291 -2.44 12.54 -12.21
CA VAL A 291 -3.34 13.42 -12.96
C VAL A 291 -4.55 12.65 -13.50
N VAL A 292 -4.32 11.50 -14.14
CA VAL A 292 -5.40 10.68 -14.69
C VAL A 292 -6.34 10.17 -13.60
N GLN A 293 -5.80 9.68 -12.48
CA GLN A 293 -6.61 9.19 -11.36
C GLN A 293 -7.38 10.31 -10.66
N SER A 294 -6.76 11.48 -10.47
CA SER A 294 -7.42 12.65 -9.88
C SER A 294 -8.61 13.13 -10.72
N ILE A 295 -8.45 13.22 -12.02
CA ILE A 295 -9.53 13.58 -12.95
C ILE A 295 -10.62 12.51 -12.90
N ASN A 296 -10.26 11.23 -12.93
CA ASN A 296 -11.20 10.12 -12.86
C ASN A 296 -12.02 10.18 -11.55
N CYS A 297 -11.39 10.43 -10.40
CA CYS A 297 -12.08 10.61 -9.12
C CYS A 297 -13.16 11.71 -9.19
N ILE A 298 -12.82 12.89 -9.73
CA ILE A 298 -13.76 14.00 -9.85
C ILE A 298 -14.91 13.63 -10.80
N VAL A 299 -14.61 12.99 -11.93
CA VAL A 299 -15.60 12.60 -12.93
C VAL A 299 -16.55 11.54 -12.37
N VAL A 300 -16.06 10.49 -11.74
CA VAL A 300 -16.87 9.42 -11.16
C VAL A 300 -17.75 9.94 -10.01
N VAL A 301 -17.21 10.76 -9.12
CA VAL A 301 -18.00 11.40 -8.05
C VAL A 301 -19.09 12.30 -8.66
N THR A 302 -18.76 13.10 -9.67
CA THR A 302 -19.75 13.96 -10.33
C THR A 302 -20.86 13.13 -11.00
N PHE A 303 -20.50 12.03 -11.66
CA PHE A 303 -21.48 11.11 -12.24
C PHE A 303 -22.42 10.51 -11.19
N GLN A 304 -21.89 10.09 -10.04
CA GLN A 304 -22.70 9.61 -8.92
C GLN A 304 -23.65 10.69 -8.38
N LEU A 305 -23.20 11.94 -8.26
CA LEU A 305 -24.06 13.05 -7.86
C LEU A 305 -25.17 13.32 -8.89
N LEU A 306 -24.86 13.24 -10.18
CA LEU A 306 -25.87 13.37 -11.26
C LEU A 306 -26.92 12.25 -11.16
N LEU A 307 -26.51 11.01 -10.88
CA LEU A 307 -27.46 9.93 -10.62
C LEU A 307 -28.34 10.23 -9.40
N ASN A 308 -27.76 10.68 -8.29
CA ASN A 308 -28.52 11.04 -7.08
C ASN A 308 -29.49 12.19 -7.27
N MET A 309 -29.24 13.09 -8.24
CA MET A 309 -30.21 14.14 -8.59
C MET A 309 -31.53 13.58 -9.13
N LYS A 310 -31.52 12.34 -9.65
CA LYS A 310 -32.69 11.66 -10.20
C LYS A 310 -33.12 10.42 -9.44
N ILE A 311 -32.18 9.74 -8.80
CA ILE A 311 -32.44 8.46 -8.14
C ILE A 311 -32.24 8.64 -6.65
N ALA A 312 -33.33 8.60 -5.90
CA ALA A 312 -33.27 8.59 -4.44
C ALA A 312 -33.14 7.15 -3.96
N VAL A 313 -32.02 6.84 -3.32
CA VAL A 313 -31.69 5.51 -2.80
C VAL A 313 -31.97 5.49 -1.31
N LYS A 314 -32.97 4.70 -0.90
CA LYS A 314 -33.34 4.57 0.53
C LYS A 314 -34.02 3.25 0.81
N ASN A 315 -33.44 2.44 1.67
CA ASN A 315 -34.07 1.27 2.25
C ASN A 315 -33.47 0.95 3.62
N LYS A 316 -34.19 0.17 4.44
CA LYS A 316 -33.78 -0.13 5.81
C LYS A 316 -32.45 -0.87 5.92
N ALA A 317 -32.14 -1.76 4.97
CA ALA A 317 -30.89 -2.51 4.97
C ALA A 317 -29.70 -1.58 4.68
N LEU A 318 -29.85 -0.69 3.71
CA LEU A 318 -28.83 0.30 3.35
C LEU A 318 -28.61 1.31 4.49
N ASP A 319 -29.68 1.78 5.14
CA ASP A 319 -29.61 2.67 6.31
C ASP A 319 -28.87 1.98 7.47
N TYR A 320 -29.18 0.70 7.73
CA TYR A 320 -28.47 -0.08 8.75
C TYR A 320 -26.98 -0.24 8.42
N MET A 321 -26.67 -0.69 7.21
CA MET A 321 -25.28 -0.81 6.75
C MET A 321 -24.53 0.52 6.82
N GLY A 322 -25.21 1.61 6.48
CA GLY A 322 -24.67 2.96 6.62
C GLY A 322 -24.33 3.34 8.06
N SER A 323 -25.13 2.90 9.02
CA SER A 323 -24.89 3.17 10.44
C SER A 323 -23.66 2.47 11.02
N ILE A 324 -23.26 1.32 10.45
CA ILE A 324 -22.11 0.52 10.89
C ILE A 324 -20.92 0.61 9.92
N GLN A 325 -21.05 1.32 8.79
CA GLN A 325 -20.07 1.31 7.68
C GLN A 325 -18.62 1.62 8.12
N MET A 326 -18.44 2.54 9.06
CA MET A 326 -17.11 2.89 9.55
C MET A 326 -16.47 1.73 10.29
N MET A 327 -17.25 1.00 11.08
CA MET A 327 -16.74 -0.17 11.79
C MET A 327 -16.44 -1.30 10.81
N VAL A 328 -17.30 -1.52 9.78
CA VAL A 328 -17.05 -2.46 8.68
C VAL A 328 -15.73 -2.11 7.97
N PHE A 329 -15.52 -0.83 7.67
CA PHE A 329 -14.27 -0.34 7.07
C PHE A 329 -13.05 -0.64 7.95
N LEU A 330 -13.15 -0.52 9.26
CA LEU A 330 -12.01 -0.74 10.15
C LEU A 330 -11.69 -2.23 10.37
N VAL A 331 -12.69 -3.11 10.39
CA VAL A 331 -12.46 -4.52 10.72
C VAL A 331 -12.20 -5.42 9.50
N HIS A 332 -12.59 -5.00 8.28
CA HIS A 332 -12.50 -5.88 7.10
C HIS A 332 -11.07 -6.31 6.77
N GLY A 333 -10.09 -5.40 6.90
CA GLY A 333 -8.70 -5.66 6.59
C GLY A 333 -8.12 -6.81 7.42
N TYR A 334 -8.53 -6.92 8.68
CA TYR A 334 -8.16 -8.01 9.55
C TYR A 334 -8.59 -9.38 9.00
N PHE A 335 -9.84 -9.48 8.52
CA PHE A 335 -10.36 -10.72 7.94
C PHE A 335 -9.74 -11.03 6.57
N VAL A 336 -9.47 -10.01 5.78
CA VAL A 336 -8.83 -10.17 4.46
C VAL A 336 -7.38 -10.68 4.58
N ARG A 337 -6.63 -10.21 5.60
CA ARG A 337 -5.19 -10.46 5.68
C ARG A 337 -4.78 -11.53 6.68
N THR A 338 -5.50 -11.67 7.79
CA THR A 338 -4.98 -12.36 8.97
C THR A 338 -5.76 -13.62 9.32
N VAL A 339 -7.08 -13.61 9.19
CA VAL A 339 -7.93 -14.68 9.76
C VAL A 339 -8.10 -15.84 8.82
N PHE A 340 -8.30 -15.59 7.53
CA PHE A 340 -8.64 -16.63 6.57
C PHE A 340 -7.53 -16.81 5.53
N ASP A 341 -7.10 -18.05 5.38
CA ASP A 341 -6.17 -18.43 4.33
C ASP A 341 -6.94 -18.72 3.04
N HIS A 342 -6.87 -17.78 2.09
CA HIS A 342 -7.56 -17.89 0.80
C HIS A 342 -6.99 -19.00 -0.10
N THR A 343 -5.81 -19.52 0.20
CA THR A 343 -5.20 -20.61 -0.59
C THR A 343 -5.79 -21.97 -0.24
N LYS A 344 -6.33 -22.12 0.99
CA LYS A 344 -6.91 -23.38 1.49
C LYS A 344 -8.41 -23.49 1.29
N MET A 345 -9.09 -22.38 0.98
CA MET A 345 -10.54 -22.38 0.75
C MET A 345 -10.87 -21.79 -0.62
N GLY A 346 -12.00 -22.18 -1.21
CA GLY A 346 -12.45 -21.61 -2.48
C GLY A 346 -12.75 -20.12 -2.33
N HIS A 347 -12.39 -19.31 -3.33
CA HIS A 347 -12.51 -17.84 -3.30
C HIS A 347 -13.90 -17.34 -2.94
N PHE A 348 -14.96 -18.03 -3.40
CA PHE A 348 -16.34 -17.67 -3.05
C PHE A 348 -16.61 -17.78 -1.55
N VAL A 349 -16.20 -18.89 -0.93
CA VAL A 349 -16.38 -19.13 0.51
C VAL A 349 -15.57 -18.10 1.31
N TRP A 350 -14.35 -17.81 0.88
CA TRP A 350 -13.50 -16.81 1.52
C TRP A 350 -14.14 -15.41 1.46
N TYR A 351 -14.62 -14.98 0.30
CA TYR A 351 -15.33 -13.70 0.15
C TYR A 351 -16.55 -13.64 1.08
N LEU A 352 -17.37 -14.69 1.07
CA LEU A 352 -18.57 -14.76 1.91
C LEU A 352 -18.21 -14.63 3.39
N LEU A 353 -17.21 -15.37 3.86
CA LEU A 353 -16.77 -15.34 5.25
C LEU A 353 -16.25 -13.95 5.64
N VAL A 354 -15.44 -13.31 4.80
CA VAL A 354 -14.93 -11.95 5.07
C VAL A 354 -16.09 -10.95 5.19
N PHE A 355 -17.05 -10.97 4.25
CA PHE A 355 -18.21 -10.08 4.30
C PHE A 355 -19.06 -10.34 5.55
N VAL A 356 -19.41 -11.58 5.81
CA VAL A 356 -20.25 -11.97 6.95
C VAL A 356 -19.57 -11.60 8.26
N CYS A 357 -18.31 -11.99 8.46
CA CYS A 357 -17.58 -11.71 9.69
C CYS A 357 -17.35 -10.21 9.88
N ALA A 358 -16.99 -9.47 8.84
CA ALA A 358 -16.81 -8.01 8.94
C ALA A 358 -18.12 -7.32 9.34
N ILE A 359 -19.25 -7.69 8.74
CA ILE A 359 -20.56 -7.12 9.06
C ILE A 359 -21.00 -7.49 10.49
N LEU A 360 -20.87 -8.76 10.88
CA LEU A 360 -21.26 -9.24 12.22
C LEU A 360 -20.43 -8.57 13.32
N VAL A 361 -19.11 -8.53 13.16
CA VAL A 361 -18.22 -7.87 14.13
C VAL A 361 -18.49 -6.38 14.18
N ALA A 362 -18.70 -5.73 13.04
CA ALA A 362 -19.08 -4.32 13.00
C ALA A 362 -20.42 -4.05 13.67
N ALA A 363 -21.41 -4.92 13.50
CA ALA A 363 -22.72 -4.82 14.16
C ALA A 363 -22.61 -4.89 15.69
N ILE A 364 -21.71 -5.74 16.21
CA ILE A 364 -21.44 -5.88 17.64
C ILE A 364 -20.64 -4.69 18.18
N LEU A 365 -19.59 -4.28 17.49
CA LEU A 365 -18.67 -3.27 17.99
C LEU A 365 -19.18 -1.83 17.79
N SER A 366 -20.02 -1.57 16.79
CA SER A 366 -20.50 -0.22 16.49
C SER A 366 -21.27 0.43 17.65
N PRO A 367 -22.23 -0.23 18.33
CA PRO A 367 -22.91 0.36 19.50
C PRO A 367 -21.95 0.58 20.68
N VAL A 368 -21.03 -0.33 20.94
CA VAL A 368 -20.00 -0.20 22.00
C VAL A 368 -19.11 1.00 21.72
N SER A 369 -18.58 1.09 20.52
CA SER A 369 -17.76 2.21 20.07
C SER A 369 -18.50 3.55 20.16
N SER A 370 -19.75 3.59 19.72
CA SER A 370 -20.60 4.78 19.78
C SER A 370 -20.87 5.22 21.23
N PHE A 371 -21.10 4.27 22.14
CA PHE A 371 -21.27 4.56 23.56
C PHE A 371 -20.00 5.21 24.14
N ILE A 372 -18.83 4.60 23.91
CA ILE A 372 -17.53 5.12 24.39
C ILE A 372 -17.27 6.50 23.77
N ALA A 373 -17.40 6.64 22.45
CA ALA A 373 -17.19 7.91 21.75
C ALA A 373 -18.08 9.03 22.30
N ASN A 374 -19.35 8.74 22.62
CA ASN A 374 -20.26 9.72 23.20
C ASN A 374 -19.90 10.08 24.65
N ARG A 375 -19.34 9.15 25.43
CA ARG A 375 -18.80 9.46 26.77
C ARG A 375 -17.58 10.37 26.67
N VAL A 376 -16.63 10.03 25.78
CA VAL A 376 -15.43 10.85 25.54
C VAL A 376 -15.82 12.25 25.04
N LYS A 377 -16.76 12.36 24.10
CA LYS A 377 -17.25 13.67 23.63
C LYS A 377 -17.83 14.51 24.78
N ARG A 378 -18.67 13.92 25.64
CA ARG A 378 -19.25 14.64 26.79
C ARG A 378 -18.17 15.12 27.75
N LEU A 379 -17.19 14.24 28.05
CA LEU A 379 -16.05 14.59 28.89
C LEU A 379 -15.25 15.76 28.29
N LEU A 380 -14.88 15.66 27.01
CA LEU A 380 -14.12 16.72 26.35
C LEU A 380 -14.89 18.04 26.24
N LEU A 381 -16.21 17.98 26.09
CA LEU A 381 -17.06 19.19 26.05
C LEU A 381 -17.29 19.82 27.43
N SER A 382 -17.23 19.03 28.51
CA SER A 382 -17.35 19.55 29.89
C SER A 382 -16.07 20.25 30.37
N LEU A 383 -14.92 20.01 29.70
CA LEU A 383 -13.69 20.73 30.02
C LEU A 383 -13.83 22.20 29.61
N ASP A 384 -13.72 23.09 30.59
CA ASP A 384 -13.84 24.54 30.37
C ASP A 384 -12.58 25.07 29.65
N VAL A 385 -12.63 25.06 28.31
CA VAL A 385 -11.53 25.51 27.43
C VAL A 385 -11.74 26.98 27.01
N LYS A 386 -12.71 27.72 27.57
CA LYS A 386 -12.91 29.14 27.26
C LYS A 386 -11.67 30.00 27.51
N ARG A 387 -10.73 29.52 28.34
CA ARG A 387 -9.42 30.15 28.55
C ARG A 387 -8.39 29.87 27.44
N ILE A 388 -8.62 28.88 26.57
CA ILE A 388 -7.73 28.52 25.48
C ILE A 388 -8.35 28.97 24.16
N GLY A 389 -8.54 30.28 24.00
CA GLY A 389 -9.16 30.90 22.82
C GLY A 389 -8.38 30.64 21.51
N GLY A 390 -8.84 31.22 20.40
CA GLY A 390 -8.33 30.99 19.02
C GLY A 390 -6.80 30.97 18.84
N LYS A 391 -6.03 31.54 19.79
CA LYS A 391 -4.57 31.40 19.87
C LYS A 391 -4.13 29.94 20.10
N ALA A 392 -4.88 29.14 20.85
CA ALA A 392 -4.51 27.74 21.08
C ALA A 392 -4.71 26.86 19.83
N ALA A 393 -5.75 27.11 19.04
CA ALA A 393 -5.92 26.43 17.75
C ALA A 393 -4.73 26.75 16.82
N THR A 394 -4.26 28.01 16.85
CA THR A 394 -3.06 28.44 16.13
C THR A 394 -1.80 27.74 16.63
N TYR A 395 -1.63 27.65 17.95
CA TYR A 395 -0.50 26.94 18.54
C TYR A 395 -0.56 25.43 18.32
N ILE A 396 -1.77 24.82 18.36
CA ILE A 396 -1.96 23.40 18.05
C ILE A 396 -1.62 23.11 16.57
N LEU A 397 -2.07 23.98 15.64
CA LEU A 397 -1.74 23.82 14.22
C LEU A 397 -0.26 24.06 13.97
N ALA A 398 0.30 25.14 14.50
CA ALA A 398 1.73 25.41 14.41
C ALA A 398 2.54 24.30 15.06
N GLY A 399 2.14 23.82 16.24
CA GLY A 399 2.76 22.66 16.91
C GLY A 399 2.64 21.39 16.08
N PHE A 400 1.49 21.12 15.47
CA PHE A 400 1.29 19.97 14.61
C PHE A 400 2.17 20.06 13.34
N VAL A 401 2.22 21.22 12.67
CA VAL A 401 3.09 21.43 11.52
C VAL A 401 4.56 21.31 11.92
N VAL A 402 4.97 21.91 13.03
CA VAL A 402 6.34 21.82 13.55
C VAL A 402 6.67 20.37 13.97
N LEU A 403 5.77 19.67 14.66
CA LEU A 403 5.95 18.28 15.04
C LEU A 403 6.01 17.36 13.81
N THR A 404 5.20 17.64 12.80
CA THR A 404 5.24 16.91 11.53
C THR A 404 6.55 17.18 10.80
N MET A 405 6.99 18.43 10.70
CA MET A 405 8.29 18.78 10.13
C MET A 405 9.47 18.20 10.92
N LEU A 406 9.41 18.26 12.26
CA LEU A 406 10.40 17.62 13.15
C LEU A 406 10.41 16.10 13.00
N PHE A 407 9.24 15.48 12.95
CA PHE A 407 9.12 14.04 12.71
C PHE A 407 9.80 13.65 11.38
N PHE A 408 9.58 14.41 10.30
CA PHE A 408 10.19 14.12 9.01
C PHE A 408 11.68 14.50 8.97
N ALA A 409 12.09 15.55 9.65
CA ALA A 409 13.51 15.89 9.80
C ALA A 409 14.26 14.82 10.60
N ILE A 410 13.70 14.41 11.74
CA ILE A 410 14.25 13.31 12.58
C ILE A 410 14.30 12.01 11.78
N ARG A 411 13.28 11.74 10.96
CA ARG A 411 13.25 10.57 10.11
C ARG A 411 14.24 10.65 8.95
N GLY A 412 14.39 11.79 8.30
CA GLY A 412 15.45 11.99 7.30
C GLY A 412 16.85 11.75 7.90
N ILE A 413 17.05 12.21 9.14
CA ILE A 413 18.26 11.94 9.92
C ILE A 413 18.38 10.45 10.28
N ALA A 414 17.26 9.79 10.63
CA ALA A 414 17.26 8.36 10.94
C ALA A 414 17.61 7.51 9.70
N ILE A 415 17.02 7.81 8.54
CA ILE A 415 17.34 7.12 7.27
C ILE A 415 18.81 7.32 6.91
N SER A 416 19.36 8.53 7.09
CA SER A 416 20.78 8.79 6.91
C SER A 416 21.65 7.97 7.90
N ARG A 417 21.18 7.79 9.14
CA ARG A 417 21.88 6.97 10.14
C ARG A 417 21.87 5.49 9.81
N TYR A 418 20.82 4.94 9.18
CA TYR A 418 20.82 3.52 8.77
C TYR A 418 21.91 3.22 7.76
N TYR A 419 22.04 4.07 6.74
CA TYR A 419 23.14 3.91 5.78
C TYR A 419 24.51 4.00 6.49
N ASP A 420 24.68 4.96 7.39
CA ASP A 420 25.90 5.13 8.14
C ASP A 420 26.16 3.93 9.09
N GLU A 421 25.11 3.37 9.71
CA GLU A 421 25.18 2.15 10.53
C GLU A 421 25.48 0.92 9.69
N GLU A 422 24.89 0.76 8.51
CA GLU A 422 25.21 -0.33 7.58
C GLU A 422 26.66 -0.25 7.13
N MET A 423 27.12 0.93 6.70
CA MET A 423 28.52 1.12 6.30
C MET A 423 29.49 0.90 7.47
N LYS A 424 29.12 1.34 8.67
CA LYS A 424 29.91 1.06 9.89
C LYS A 424 29.95 -0.43 10.21
N THR A 425 28.83 -1.14 10.06
CA THR A 425 28.76 -2.59 10.26
C THR A 425 29.62 -3.31 9.22
N LEU A 426 29.55 -2.91 7.94
CA LEU A 426 30.38 -3.46 6.86
C LEU A 426 31.88 -3.22 7.09
N SER A 427 32.24 -2.08 7.65
CA SER A 427 33.65 -1.77 7.94
C SER A 427 34.22 -2.57 9.11
N ALA A 428 33.36 -3.07 10.00
CA ALA A 428 33.73 -3.81 11.21
C ALA A 428 33.46 -5.32 11.12
N CYS A 429 32.85 -5.82 10.02
CA CYS A 429 32.43 -7.21 9.90
C CYS A 429 33.61 -8.15 9.64
N ASN A 430 33.47 -9.38 10.05
CA ASN A 430 34.40 -10.48 9.79
C ASN A 430 33.85 -11.40 8.69
N VAL A 431 34.72 -12.22 8.11
CA VAL A 431 34.31 -13.27 7.19
C VAL A 431 33.38 -14.25 7.91
N GLY A 432 32.25 -14.56 7.28
CA GLY A 432 31.20 -15.41 7.84
C GLY A 432 30.09 -14.64 8.57
N ASP A 433 30.28 -13.35 8.87
CA ASP A 433 29.22 -12.54 9.49
C ASP A 433 28.05 -12.34 8.52
N GLU A 434 26.84 -12.24 9.09
CA GLU A 434 25.64 -11.87 8.38
C GLU A 434 25.41 -10.37 8.52
N VAL A 435 25.29 -9.68 7.39
CA VAL A 435 25.13 -8.22 7.32
C VAL A 435 23.96 -7.85 6.44
N TYR A 436 23.47 -6.63 6.58
CA TYR A 436 22.40 -6.09 5.73
C TYR A 436 22.98 -5.03 4.79
N PHE A 437 22.58 -5.10 3.50
CA PHE A 437 22.94 -4.08 2.51
C PHE A 437 21.94 -4.13 1.35
N GLY A 438 21.31 -2.99 1.03
CA GLY A 438 20.25 -2.93 0.05
C GLY A 438 18.93 -3.53 0.53
N ARG A 439 17.91 -3.44 -0.33
CA ARG A 439 16.53 -3.88 -0.01
C ARG A 439 15.90 -4.63 -1.17
N PHE A 440 15.24 -5.74 -0.87
CA PHE A 440 14.60 -6.59 -1.86
C PHE A 440 13.28 -7.17 -1.32
N ASP A 441 12.28 -7.32 -2.18
CA ASP A 441 11.04 -8.01 -1.82
C ASP A 441 11.32 -9.52 -1.76
N THR A 442 11.54 -10.04 -0.56
CA THR A 442 11.91 -11.46 -0.35
C THR A 442 10.70 -12.35 -0.16
N ASP A 443 9.58 -11.81 0.31
CA ASP A 443 8.36 -12.57 0.61
C ASP A 443 7.27 -12.48 -0.47
N GLY A 444 7.49 -11.67 -1.51
CA GLY A 444 6.51 -11.44 -2.58
C GLY A 444 5.23 -10.74 -2.10
N SER A 445 5.28 -10.15 -0.91
CA SER A 445 4.11 -9.55 -0.28
C SER A 445 3.64 -8.27 -0.97
N ARG A 446 4.50 -7.68 -1.80
CA ARG A 446 4.32 -6.36 -2.42
C ARG A 446 4.01 -5.24 -1.42
N LEU A 447 4.28 -5.49 -0.14
CA LEU A 447 4.06 -4.55 0.95
C LEU A 447 5.31 -3.75 1.32
N GLY A 448 6.44 -4.03 0.65
CA GLY A 448 7.71 -3.36 0.85
C GLY A 448 8.89 -4.25 0.45
N LYS A 449 10.06 -3.64 0.39
CA LYS A 449 11.34 -4.33 0.24
C LYS A 449 11.94 -4.50 1.63
N GLU A 450 12.26 -5.74 2.02
CA GLU A 450 12.97 -6.04 3.24
C GLU A 450 14.46 -5.73 3.07
N ARG A 451 15.15 -5.48 4.19
CA ARG A 451 16.61 -5.40 4.19
C ARG A 451 17.20 -6.72 3.69
N LEU A 452 17.98 -6.66 2.61
CA LEU A 452 18.57 -7.86 2.04
C LEU A 452 19.75 -8.32 2.89
N GLN A 453 19.71 -9.58 3.28
CA GLN A 453 20.71 -10.21 4.12
C GLN A 453 21.82 -10.84 3.27
N TRP A 454 23.06 -10.58 3.65
CA TRP A 454 24.27 -11.06 2.97
C TRP A 454 25.20 -11.78 3.94
N ILE A 455 26.00 -12.69 3.40
CA ILE A 455 27.10 -13.34 4.06
C ILE A 455 28.40 -12.68 3.60
N VAL A 456 29.26 -12.32 4.54
CA VAL A 456 30.58 -11.75 4.25
C VAL A 456 31.53 -12.88 3.83
N LEU A 457 31.94 -12.87 2.57
CA LEU A 457 32.88 -13.86 2.02
C LEU A 457 34.34 -13.42 2.18
N GLN A 458 34.61 -12.13 2.12
CA GLN A 458 35.94 -11.56 2.28
C GLN A 458 35.85 -10.12 2.78
N ASN A 459 36.78 -9.73 3.65
CA ASN A 459 37.01 -8.36 4.07
C ASN A 459 38.52 -8.07 4.07
N ASP A 460 38.96 -7.09 3.27
CA ASP A 460 40.37 -6.70 3.21
C ASP A 460 40.62 -5.33 3.89
N GLY A 461 39.65 -4.82 4.64
CA GLY A 461 39.70 -3.52 5.35
C GLY A 461 39.43 -2.31 4.44
N LYS A 462 39.34 -2.50 3.13
CA LYS A 462 38.95 -1.48 2.15
C LYS A 462 37.72 -1.89 1.35
N ARG A 463 37.55 -3.20 1.16
CA ARG A 463 36.48 -3.79 0.34
C ARG A 463 35.93 -5.02 1.03
N VAL A 464 34.63 -5.21 0.92
CA VAL A 464 33.93 -6.39 1.42
C VAL A 464 33.26 -7.11 0.24
N CYS A 465 33.42 -8.43 0.19
CA CYS A 465 32.70 -9.30 -0.74
C CYS A 465 31.47 -9.86 -0.05
N LEU A 466 30.30 -9.59 -0.60
CA LEU A 466 29.02 -9.98 -0.03
C LEU A 466 28.30 -10.94 -0.97
N LEU A 467 27.77 -12.04 -0.45
CA LEU A 467 26.92 -12.99 -1.15
C LEU A 467 25.55 -13.03 -0.49
N THR A 468 24.46 -13.00 -1.24
CA THR A 468 23.13 -13.10 -0.64
C THR A 468 23.01 -14.38 0.19
N LYS A 469 22.38 -14.25 1.37
CA LYS A 469 22.17 -15.39 2.27
C LYS A 469 21.28 -16.44 1.65
N GLU A 470 20.22 -16.00 0.97
CA GLU A 470 19.25 -16.83 0.27
C GLU A 470 19.31 -16.60 -1.25
N GLY A 471 18.74 -17.54 -2.02
CA GLY A 471 18.46 -17.33 -3.43
C GLY A 471 17.27 -16.38 -3.58
N ILE A 472 17.48 -15.25 -4.24
CA ILE A 472 16.49 -14.16 -4.27
C ILE A 472 15.64 -14.15 -5.54
N ALA A 473 15.98 -14.91 -6.56
CA ALA A 473 15.24 -15.01 -7.80
C ALA A 473 15.44 -16.40 -8.44
N SER A 474 14.65 -16.69 -9.48
CA SER A 474 14.76 -17.88 -10.32
C SER A 474 15.07 -17.50 -11.76
N GLY A 475 15.78 -18.37 -12.48
CA GLY A 475 16.01 -18.15 -13.89
C GLY A 475 16.88 -19.20 -14.57
N TYR A 476 17.20 -18.91 -15.81
CA TYR A 476 18.16 -19.62 -16.66
C TYR A 476 19.39 -18.74 -16.88
N LEU A 477 20.50 -19.34 -17.27
CA LEU A 477 21.71 -18.59 -17.63
C LEU A 477 21.54 -17.87 -18.98
N SER A 478 20.97 -18.58 -19.97
CA SER A 478 20.57 -18.04 -21.28
C SER A 478 19.25 -18.66 -21.71
N GLN A 479 18.37 -17.85 -22.34
CA GLN A 479 17.07 -18.33 -22.79
C GLN A 479 17.19 -19.36 -23.93
N LYS A 480 18.21 -19.20 -24.77
CA LYS A 480 18.42 -20.07 -25.91
C LYS A 480 19.34 -21.24 -25.55
N TYR A 481 19.10 -22.37 -26.19
CA TYR A 481 19.97 -23.54 -26.12
C TYR A 481 21.13 -23.35 -27.12
N GLU A 482 22.13 -22.61 -26.70
CA GLU A 482 23.33 -22.30 -27.51
C GLU A 482 24.56 -22.14 -26.60
N GLU A 483 25.75 -22.27 -27.19
CA GLU A 483 26.97 -21.96 -26.45
C GLU A 483 27.04 -20.47 -26.11
N VAL A 484 27.17 -20.17 -24.84
CA VAL A 484 27.23 -18.81 -24.33
C VAL A 484 28.33 -18.65 -23.31
N SER A 485 29.06 -17.54 -23.37
CA SER A 485 29.99 -17.15 -22.29
C SER A 485 29.25 -16.41 -21.19
N TRP A 486 29.84 -16.32 -20.00
CA TRP A 486 29.23 -15.52 -18.91
C TRP A 486 28.92 -14.09 -19.37
N GLU A 487 29.84 -13.43 -20.08
CA GLU A 487 29.69 -12.04 -20.53
C GLU A 487 28.52 -11.87 -21.51
N GLY A 488 28.22 -12.87 -22.32
CA GLY A 488 27.13 -12.86 -23.28
C GLY A 488 25.79 -13.32 -22.71
N SER A 489 25.76 -13.86 -21.49
CA SER A 489 24.59 -14.50 -20.91
C SER A 489 23.45 -13.51 -20.60
N ASP A 490 22.23 -14.01 -20.70
CA ASP A 490 21.04 -13.23 -20.37
C ASP A 490 20.98 -12.96 -18.85
N LEU A 491 21.47 -13.90 -18.04
CA LEU A 491 21.49 -13.74 -16.59
C LEU A 491 22.42 -12.61 -16.15
N ARG A 492 23.61 -12.49 -16.74
CA ARG A 492 24.51 -11.37 -16.46
C ARG A 492 23.87 -10.01 -16.80
N LYS A 493 23.21 -9.94 -17.97
CA LYS A 493 22.49 -8.71 -18.37
C LYS A 493 21.37 -8.38 -17.38
N ARG A 494 20.61 -9.40 -16.96
CA ARG A 494 19.53 -9.27 -15.99
C ARG A 494 20.04 -8.80 -14.62
N LEU A 495 21.12 -9.39 -14.11
CA LEU A 495 21.74 -8.99 -12.84
C LEU A 495 22.22 -7.53 -12.83
N ASN A 496 22.62 -7.01 -13.99
CA ASN A 496 23.10 -5.63 -14.13
C ASN A 496 22.07 -4.69 -14.77
N SER A 497 20.80 -5.11 -14.84
CA SER A 497 19.67 -4.27 -15.21
C SER A 497 19.01 -3.64 -13.98
N ASP A 498 18.08 -2.73 -14.23
CA ASP A 498 17.30 -2.06 -13.18
C ASP A 498 16.57 -3.06 -12.24
N GLU A 499 16.30 -4.29 -12.70
CA GLU A 499 15.67 -5.32 -11.87
C GLU A 499 16.49 -5.65 -10.60
N PHE A 500 17.82 -5.72 -10.73
CA PHE A 500 18.70 -6.03 -9.60
C PHE A 500 19.47 -4.83 -9.05
N THR A 501 19.81 -3.85 -9.87
CA THR A 501 20.52 -2.65 -9.38
C THR A 501 19.64 -1.80 -8.47
N SER A 502 18.34 -1.88 -8.60
CA SER A 502 17.35 -1.24 -7.73
C SER A 502 17.21 -1.86 -6.33
N ILE A 503 17.93 -2.94 -6.05
CA ILE A 503 18.15 -3.43 -4.68
C ILE A 503 18.83 -2.35 -3.83
N PHE A 504 19.60 -1.48 -4.48
CA PHE A 504 20.45 -0.48 -3.85
C PHE A 504 19.95 0.93 -4.13
N ASN A 505 19.95 1.79 -3.13
CA ASN A 505 19.74 3.21 -3.34
C ASN A 505 20.99 3.85 -4.01
N GLU A 506 20.89 5.12 -4.43
CA GLU A 506 22.00 5.79 -5.15
C GLU A 506 23.31 5.82 -4.35
N LYS A 507 23.25 5.98 -3.02
CA LYS A 507 24.45 5.98 -2.16
C LYS A 507 25.04 4.58 -2.05
N GLU A 508 24.22 3.57 -1.82
CA GLU A 508 24.65 2.18 -1.75
C GLU A 508 25.21 1.73 -3.09
N LEU A 509 24.52 2.05 -4.20
CA LEU A 509 24.97 1.69 -5.55
C LEU A 509 26.34 2.31 -5.88
N SER A 510 26.57 3.55 -5.45
CA SER A 510 27.86 4.25 -5.64
C SER A 510 29.02 3.58 -4.89
N LYS A 511 28.74 2.75 -3.87
CA LYS A 511 29.73 1.99 -3.11
C LYS A 511 30.01 0.61 -3.70
N ILE A 512 29.16 0.13 -4.62
CA ILE A 512 29.40 -1.15 -5.28
C ILE A 512 30.53 -1.01 -6.32
N ILE A 513 31.52 -1.85 -6.19
CA ILE A 513 32.72 -1.82 -7.03
C ILE A 513 32.43 -2.56 -8.32
N GLU A 514 32.51 -1.88 -9.45
CA GLU A 514 32.46 -2.51 -10.76
C GLU A 514 33.69 -3.40 -10.99
N ARG A 515 33.47 -4.64 -11.36
CA ARG A 515 34.53 -5.60 -11.67
C ARG A 515 34.23 -6.27 -13.02
N LYS A 516 35.19 -6.22 -13.95
CA LYS A 516 35.07 -6.80 -15.30
C LYS A 516 33.80 -6.34 -16.06
N GLY A 517 33.38 -5.09 -15.86
CA GLY A 517 32.22 -4.50 -16.51
C GLY A 517 30.88 -4.97 -15.95
N GLU A 518 30.83 -5.35 -14.66
CA GLU A 518 29.59 -5.70 -13.95
C GLU A 518 29.63 -5.25 -12.49
N LEU A 519 28.50 -4.79 -11.97
CA LEU A 519 28.30 -4.42 -10.56
C LEU A 519 27.90 -5.64 -9.73
N ILE A 520 27.03 -6.48 -10.29
CA ILE A 520 26.47 -7.67 -9.65
C ILE A 520 26.85 -8.89 -10.47
N SER A 521 27.41 -9.91 -9.81
CA SER A 521 27.88 -11.13 -10.42
C SER A 521 27.34 -12.39 -9.74
N LEU A 522 27.78 -13.55 -10.19
CA LEU A 522 27.69 -14.83 -9.47
C LEU A 522 29.09 -15.30 -9.08
N LEU A 523 29.19 -16.20 -8.10
CA LEU A 523 30.43 -16.89 -7.82
C LEU A 523 30.82 -17.84 -9.00
N SER A 524 32.10 -17.98 -9.27
CA SER A 524 32.61 -19.11 -10.06
C SER A 524 32.71 -20.36 -9.20
N ALA A 525 32.91 -21.51 -9.83
CA ALA A 525 33.15 -22.78 -9.13
C ALA A 525 34.34 -22.69 -8.17
N SER A 526 35.45 -22.12 -8.62
CA SER A 526 36.66 -21.94 -7.81
C SER A 526 36.46 -20.96 -6.65
N GLU A 527 35.65 -19.93 -6.83
CA GLU A 527 35.27 -19.02 -5.73
C GLU A 527 34.36 -19.72 -4.71
N ALA A 528 33.38 -20.51 -5.16
CA ALA A 528 32.53 -21.31 -4.29
C ALA A 528 33.32 -22.36 -3.49
N GLU A 529 34.33 -23.00 -4.10
CA GLU A 529 35.24 -23.89 -3.36
C GLU A 529 36.09 -23.14 -2.34
N LYS A 530 36.55 -21.94 -2.69
CA LYS A 530 37.42 -21.13 -1.82
C LYS A 530 36.68 -20.58 -0.58
N TYR A 531 35.44 -20.14 -0.76
CA TYR A 531 34.74 -19.40 0.31
C TYR A 531 33.93 -20.30 1.23
N PHE A 532 33.63 -21.52 0.87
CA PHE A 532 32.85 -22.45 1.69
C PHE A 532 33.67 -23.68 2.09
N SER A 533 33.58 -24.06 3.34
CA SER A 533 34.36 -25.15 3.91
C SER A 533 33.86 -26.54 3.51
N GLY A 534 32.59 -26.67 3.13
CA GLY A 534 31.99 -27.96 2.79
C GLY A 534 30.67 -27.82 2.04
N ASN A 535 30.11 -28.98 1.68
CA ASN A 535 28.83 -29.03 0.94
C ASN A 535 27.67 -28.44 1.73
N GLU A 536 27.62 -28.67 3.04
CA GLU A 536 26.56 -28.13 3.91
C GLU A 536 26.52 -26.60 3.89
N ASP A 537 27.69 -25.95 3.87
CA ASP A 537 27.78 -24.48 3.85
C ASP A 537 27.33 -23.89 2.51
N ARG A 538 27.38 -24.67 1.42
CA ARG A 538 26.97 -24.27 0.09
C ARG A 538 25.48 -24.49 -0.17
N GLN A 539 24.79 -25.28 0.67
CA GLN A 539 23.34 -25.45 0.54
C GLN A 539 22.61 -24.11 0.61
N LEU A 540 21.59 -23.96 -0.20
CA LEU A 540 20.89 -22.69 -0.39
C LEU A 540 19.40 -22.81 -0.12
N SER A 541 18.87 -22.04 0.84
CA SER A 541 17.45 -21.74 0.93
C SER A 541 17.07 -20.64 -0.06
N VAL A 542 15.81 -20.61 -0.50
CA VAL A 542 15.29 -19.60 -1.41
C VAL A 542 14.16 -18.79 -0.76
N THR A 543 14.08 -17.53 -1.13
CA THR A 543 13.02 -16.62 -0.70
C THR A 543 11.66 -17.01 -1.30
N ASP A 544 10.57 -16.51 -0.71
CA ASP A 544 9.21 -16.76 -1.22
C ASP A 544 9.02 -16.25 -2.65
N ILE A 545 9.62 -15.09 -2.98
CA ILE A 545 9.56 -14.55 -4.35
C ILE A 545 10.34 -15.42 -5.35
N ALA A 546 11.49 -15.95 -4.95
CA ALA A 546 12.26 -16.86 -5.79
C ALA A 546 11.52 -18.19 -6.04
N LEU A 547 10.86 -18.70 -5.00
CA LEU A 547 9.99 -19.88 -5.10
C LEU A 547 8.80 -19.62 -6.02
N ALA A 548 8.12 -18.50 -5.86
CA ALA A 548 7.01 -18.06 -6.73
C ALA A 548 7.49 -17.84 -8.17
N GLY A 549 8.76 -17.42 -8.37
CA GLY A 549 9.42 -17.28 -9.66
C GLY A 549 9.84 -18.62 -10.31
N GLY A 550 9.58 -19.75 -9.66
CA GLY A 550 9.77 -21.09 -10.22
C GLY A 550 11.11 -21.75 -9.84
N CYS A 551 11.76 -21.36 -8.73
CA CYS A 551 12.88 -22.14 -8.20
C CYS A 551 12.48 -23.59 -7.93
N ASN A 552 13.28 -24.53 -8.39
CA ASN A 552 13.10 -25.96 -8.11
C ASN A 552 13.61 -26.25 -6.70
N ILE A 553 12.71 -26.62 -5.80
CA ILE A 553 13.05 -27.02 -4.43
C ILE A 553 13.17 -28.53 -4.28
N ASN A 554 13.87 -28.96 -3.25
CA ASN A 554 14.02 -30.36 -2.93
C ASN A 554 12.67 -31.01 -2.57
N GLU A 555 12.13 -31.84 -3.45
CA GLU A 555 10.83 -32.52 -3.27
C GLU A 555 10.83 -33.52 -2.11
N LEU A 556 11.97 -34.16 -1.83
CA LEU A 556 12.09 -35.09 -0.70
C LEU A 556 11.98 -34.36 0.64
N SER A 557 12.63 -33.21 0.77
CA SER A 557 12.52 -32.36 1.95
C SER A 557 11.09 -31.82 2.11
N LYS A 558 10.42 -31.49 1.01
CA LYS A 558 9.02 -31.09 0.98
C LYS A 558 8.10 -32.20 1.49
N ALA A 559 8.26 -33.42 0.99
CA ALA A 559 7.43 -34.57 1.36
C ALA A 559 7.61 -34.99 2.83
N ASN A 560 8.79 -34.83 3.39
CA ASN A 560 9.12 -35.26 4.76
C ASN A 560 8.99 -34.15 5.80
N ASN A 561 8.64 -32.95 5.41
CA ASN A 561 8.50 -31.81 6.31
C ASN A 561 9.75 -31.55 7.17
N TRP A 562 10.92 -31.77 6.58
CA TRP A 562 12.20 -31.59 7.23
C TRP A 562 12.49 -30.11 7.49
N ASP A 563 13.58 -29.81 8.15
CA ASP A 563 14.06 -28.46 8.45
C ASP A 563 13.74 -27.45 7.33
N ILE A 564 13.34 -26.25 7.70
CA ILE A 564 12.97 -25.16 6.78
C ILE A 564 14.03 -24.97 5.68
N LYS A 565 15.30 -25.12 6.02
CA LYS A 565 16.41 -25.04 5.08
C LYS A 565 16.36 -26.19 4.06
N GLY A 566 16.14 -27.41 4.51
CA GLY A 566 15.96 -28.58 3.65
C GLY A 566 14.70 -28.49 2.78
N TYR A 567 13.60 -28.03 3.34
CA TYR A 567 12.33 -27.86 2.62
C TYR A 567 12.41 -26.86 1.47
N ARG A 568 13.18 -25.76 1.63
CA ARG A 568 13.38 -24.69 0.62
C ARG A 568 14.71 -24.78 -0.08
N SER A 569 15.45 -25.86 0.06
CA SER A 569 16.74 -26.04 -0.59
C SER A 569 16.58 -26.12 -2.11
N SER A 570 17.37 -25.35 -2.82
CA SER A 570 17.42 -25.30 -4.28
C SER A 570 18.86 -25.38 -4.77
N TRP A 571 19.03 -25.89 -5.98
CA TRP A 571 20.29 -25.73 -6.70
C TRP A 571 20.41 -24.28 -7.21
N TRP A 572 21.66 -23.81 -7.38
CA TRP A 572 21.88 -22.43 -7.79
C TRP A 572 23.00 -22.28 -8.82
N TRP A 573 22.86 -21.27 -9.66
CA TRP A 573 23.78 -20.99 -10.73
C TRP A 573 25.13 -20.48 -10.22
N LEU A 574 26.21 -21.00 -10.79
CA LEU A 574 27.55 -20.42 -10.77
C LEU A 574 27.85 -19.83 -12.15
N ARG A 575 28.71 -18.82 -12.22
CA ARG A 575 29.17 -18.30 -13.50
C ARG A 575 30.25 -19.18 -14.08
N GLY A 576 30.25 -19.31 -15.41
CA GLY A 576 31.36 -19.88 -16.15
C GLY A 576 32.60 -18.97 -16.16
N ASP A 577 33.69 -19.51 -16.71
CA ASP A 577 34.90 -18.72 -16.90
C ASP A 577 34.71 -17.63 -17.97
N PHE A 578 35.35 -16.48 -17.75
CA PHE A 578 35.31 -15.38 -18.71
C PHE A 578 35.92 -15.76 -20.05
N GLY A 579 35.24 -15.42 -21.14
CA GLY A 579 35.67 -15.73 -22.52
C GLY A 579 35.40 -17.15 -22.99
N LYS A 580 35.02 -18.09 -22.11
CA LYS A 580 34.71 -19.46 -22.46
C LYS A 580 33.25 -19.63 -22.82
N LYS A 581 32.95 -20.11 -24.02
CA LYS A 581 31.58 -20.42 -24.45
C LYS A 581 31.28 -21.88 -24.18
N GLU A 582 30.20 -22.15 -23.49
CA GLU A 582 29.74 -23.50 -23.16
C GLU A 582 28.21 -23.59 -23.25
N ILE A 583 27.72 -24.79 -23.54
CA ILE A 583 26.28 -25.09 -23.59
C ILE A 583 25.74 -25.47 -22.21
N THR A 584 26.64 -25.74 -21.26
CA THR A 584 26.35 -26.01 -19.85
C THR A 584 27.03 -24.98 -18.97
N SER A 585 26.57 -24.81 -17.76
CA SER A 585 27.21 -23.94 -16.78
C SER A 585 27.36 -24.65 -15.44
N PRO A 586 28.42 -24.33 -14.68
CA PRO A 586 28.58 -24.87 -13.34
C PRO A 586 27.42 -24.44 -12.43
N ILE A 587 27.08 -25.31 -11.52
CA ILE A 587 26.05 -25.10 -10.50
C ILE A 587 26.53 -25.61 -9.14
N VAL A 588 25.84 -25.21 -8.11
CA VAL A 588 25.82 -25.93 -6.83
C VAL A 588 24.50 -26.71 -6.76
N THR A 589 24.59 -28.00 -6.48
CA THR A 589 23.42 -28.89 -6.35
C THR A 589 22.64 -28.60 -5.06
N VAL A 590 21.48 -29.23 -4.93
CA VAL A 590 20.66 -29.11 -3.70
C VAL A 590 21.42 -29.57 -2.46
N ASP A 591 22.30 -30.57 -2.61
CA ASP A 591 23.13 -31.13 -1.52
C ASP A 591 24.44 -30.35 -1.28
N GLY A 592 24.66 -29.27 -2.05
CA GLY A 592 25.80 -28.38 -1.89
C GLY A 592 27.05 -28.81 -2.67
N GLU A 593 26.96 -29.86 -3.51
CA GLU A 593 28.07 -30.26 -4.39
C GLU A 593 28.22 -29.28 -5.56
N ILE A 594 29.48 -29.04 -5.97
CA ILE A 594 29.76 -28.24 -7.16
C ILE A 594 29.82 -29.18 -8.36
N SER A 595 28.95 -28.97 -9.32
CA SER A 595 28.92 -29.66 -10.60
C SER A 595 29.30 -28.72 -11.73
N LEU A 596 30.34 -29.07 -12.52
CA LEU A 596 30.94 -28.19 -13.53
C LEU A 596 30.19 -28.18 -14.86
N SER A 597 29.43 -29.22 -15.19
CA SER A 597 28.81 -29.40 -16.52
C SER A 597 27.42 -30.04 -16.51
N GLU A 598 26.72 -29.99 -15.38
CA GLU A 598 25.47 -30.74 -15.22
C GLU A 598 24.26 -30.05 -15.85
N ARG A 599 24.26 -28.73 -15.90
CA ARG A 599 23.04 -27.97 -16.28
C ARG A 599 23.23 -27.23 -17.59
N TYR A 600 22.34 -27.47 -18.53
CA TYR A 600 22.24 -26.68 -19.75
C TYR A 600 21.86 -25.23 -19.43
N VAL A 601 22.47 -24.30 -20.17
CA VAL A 601 22.30 -22.84 -19.96
C VAL A 601 20.86 -22.37 -20.02
N ASN A 602 20.00 -23.06 -20.76
CA ASN A 602 18.57 -22.72 -20.90
C ASN A 602 17.65 -23.43 -19.88
N LYS A 603 18.20 -24.13 -18.90
CA LYS A 603 17.42 -24.84 -17.90
C LYS A 603 16.82 -23.85 -16.91
N PRO A 604 15.48 -23.73 -16.79
CA PRO A 604 14.84 -22.88 -15.79
C PRO A 604 14.91 -23.51 -14.40
N GLY A 605 14.60 -22.71 -13.38
CA GLY A 605 14.40 -23.19 -12.01
C GLY A 605 15.64 -23.19 -11.13
N GLY A 606 16.79 -22.72 -11.64
CA GLY A 606 17.96 -22.47 -10.81
C GLY A 606 17.79 -21.21 -9.98
N ALA A 607 18.18 -21.28 -8.71
CA ALA A 607 18.20 -20.11 -7.87
C ALA A 607 19.32 -19.14 -8.30
N ILE A 608 19.02 -17.86 -8.23
CA ILE A 608 19.98 -16.78 -8.47
C ILE A 608 20.45 -16.27 -7.10
N ARG A 609 21.76 -16.35 -6.87
CA ARG A 609 22.45 -15.97 -5.63
C ARG A 609 23.51 -14.92 -5.93
N PRO A 610 23.16 -13.62 -5.96
CA PRO A 610 24.07 -12.54 -6.32
C PRO A 610 25.26 -12.37 -5.38
N VAL A 611 26.39 -11.96 -5.96
CA VAL A 611 27.59 -11.52 -5.24
C VAL A 611 27.96 -10.10 -5.66
N ILE A 612 28.35 -9.26 -4.70
CA ILE A 612 28.82 -7.88 -4.92
C ILE A 612 30.10 -7.60 -4.15
N TRP A 613 30.80 -6.57 -4.57
CA TRP A 613 31.92 -5.99 -3.84
C TRP A 613 31.56 -4.57 -3.42
N VAL A 614 31.72 -4.25 -2.15
CA VAL A 614 31.39 -2.94 -1.61
C VAL A 614 32.66 -2.24 -1.12
N ASP A 615 32.84 -0.98 -1.51
CA ASP A 615 33.91 -0.11 -1.03
C ASP A 615 33.57 0.41 0.38
N ILE A 616 34.39 0.08 1.35
CA ILE A 616 34.28 0.51 2.74
C ILE A 616 35.45 1.42 3.15
N SER A 617 36.27 1.88 2.21
CA SER A 617 37.47 2.66 2.49
C SER A 617 37.19 4.10 2.91
N ALA A 618 35.99 4.62 2.65
CA ALA A 618 35.54 5.95 3.09
C ALA A 618 34.06 5.88 3.49
N PRO A 619 33.65 6.51 4.60
CA PRO A 619 32.27 6.60 5.05
C PRO A 619 31.38 7.39 4.08
#